data_8eb946263e9a36420a983a1fc8a24d28
#
_entry.id   8eb946263e9a36420a983a1fc8a24d28
#
_cell.length_a   1.000
_cell.length_b   1.000
_cell.length_c   1.000
_cell.angle_alpha   90.00
_cell.angle_beta   90.00
_cell.angle_gamma   90.00
#
_symmetry.space_group_name_H-M   'P 1'
#
loop_
_entity.id
_entity.type
_entity.pdbx_description
1 polymer ?
#
loop_
_entity_poly.entity_id
_entity_poly.type
_entity_poly.pdbx_seq_one_letter_code
_entity_poly.pdbx_strand_id
1 'polypeptide(L)'
;MIDCAAFIGSYPFRHLPHPDPDVLVRVLAREGLDGAWVGYLPSAWHRDPSGGNAALFDALAPHRSVLDPAPVVRPDWPGWERTLRDVVEQGSGCIRAYPMHWGMPPHDAQLRALALACGEIGVPLMLTVRFEDLRQRHPLDVAGDLTAAHVRALARAGRVRLVVTGAGRDLLEETHWGLTTDEQRRVHWDFAWIWGPPEDHLAHLFRTVGAERFVYGTHWPLRLTQNSRANLDLLPTELREHGITDARSLRAIRKTPT
;
A
#
# COMPACT_ATOMS: atom_id res chain seq x y z
N MET A 1 3.30 -13.38 -8.78
CA MET A 1 2.51 -12.40 -7.98
C MET A 1 3.37 -11.86 -6.85
N ILE A 2 3.29 -10.56 -6.53
CA ILE A 2 4.07 -9.96 -5.44
C ILE A 2 3.19 -9.55 -4.27
N ASP A 3 3.80 -9.43 -3.08
CA ASP A 3 3.21 -8.77 -1.92
C ASP A 3 3.37 -7.24 -2.05
N CYS A 4 2.27 -6.50 -2.20
CA CYS A 4 2.33 -5.04 -2.36
C CYS A 4 2.52 -4.28 -1.05
N ALA A 5 2.36 -4.91 0.11
CA ALA A 5 2.23 -4.22 1.40
C ALA A 5 3.18 -4.74 2.50
N ALA A 6 4.37 -5.21 2.11
CA ALA A 6 5.38 -5.61 3.09
C ALA A 6 6.14 -4.43 3.68
N PHE A 7 6.73 -4.66 4.87
CA PHE A 7 7.55 -3.68 5.58
C PHE A 7 8.83 -4.31 6.13
N ILE A 8 9.83 -3.44 6.34
CA ILE A 8 11.03 -3.70 7.14
C ILE A 8 11.21 -2.58 8.17
N GLY A 9 12.10 -2.79 9.13
CA GLY A 9 12.39 -1.84 10.19
C GLY A 9 11.46 -1.97 11.41
N SER A 10 11.82 -1.26 12.46
CA SER A 10 11.12 -1.33 13.75
C SER A 10 9.76 -0.64 13.71
N TYR A 11 8.86 -1.12 14.55
CA TYR A 11 7.58 -0.45 14.83
C TYR A 11 7.67 0.26 16.19
N PRO A 12 7.30 1.54 16.32
CA PRO A 12 7.56 2.30 17.53
C PRO A 12 6.75 1.83 18.76
N PHE A 13 5.65 1.13 18.55
CA PHE A 13 4.69 0.82 19.62
C PHE A 13 4.75 -0.61 20.15
N ARG A 14 5.45 -1.52 19.46
CA ARG A 14 5.72 -2.87 19.95
C ARG A 14 6.92 -3.50 19.25
N HIS A 15 7.53 -4.47 19.89
CA HIS A 15 8.56 -5.28 19.23
C HIS A 15 7.95 -6.11 18.09
N LEU A 16 8.60 -6.06 16.93
CA LEU A 16 8.26 -6.90 15.78
C LEU A 16 9.31 -8.01 15.64
N PRO A 17 8.89 -9.29 15.51
CA PRO A 17 9.82 -10.34 15.17
C PRO A 17 10.27 -10.18 13.71
N HIS A 18 11.56 -10.33 13.48
CA HIS A 18 12.10 -10.44 12.11
C HIS A 18 11.77 -9.28 11.15
N PRO A 19 12.06 -8.01 11.51
CA PRO A 19 11.73 -6.86 10.66
C PRO A 19 12.83 -6.57 9.60
N ASP A 20 13.59 -7.56 9.19
CA ASP A 20 14.75 -7.44 8.29
C ASP A 20 14.47 -8.03 6.89
N PRO A 21 15.19 -7.57 5.84
CA PRO A 21 14.97 -8.00 4.47
C PRO A 21 15.26 -9.49 4.23
N ASP A 22 16.29 -10.06 4.89
CA ASP A 22 16.67 -11.45 4.69
C ASP A 22 15.56 -12.41 5.12
N VAL A 23 14.89 -12.08 6.24
CA VAL A 23 13.73 -12.87 6.68
C VAL A 23 12.57 -12.70 5.72
N LEU A 24 12.30 -11.47 5.25
CA LEU A 24 11.22 -11.23 4.29
C LEU A 24 11.42 -12.07 3.01
N VAL A 25 12.63 -12.10 2.46
CA VAL A 25 12.93 -12.92 1.27
C VAL A 25 12.60 -14.40 1.51
N ARG A 26 12.99 -14.96 2.67
CA ARG A 26 12.65 -16.33 3.03
C ARG A 26 11.15 -16.56 3.19
N VAL A 27 10.44 -15.58 3.76
CA VAL A 27 8.98 -15.62 3.89
C VAL A 27 8.32 -15.62 2.53
N LEU A 28 8.72 -14.73 1.61
CA LEU A 28 8.19 -14.69 0.26
C LEU A 28 8.40 -16.00 -0.49
N ALA A 29 9.58 -16.58 -0.41
CA ALA A 29 9.89 -17.87 -1.02
C ALA A 29 9.01 -19.00 -0.47
N ARG A 30 8.80 -19.03 0.85
CA ARG A 30 7.90 -20.00 1.50
C ARG A 30 6.45 -19.86 1.04
N GLU A 31 5.97 -18.62 0.86
CA GLU A 31 4.60 -18.32 0.41
C GLU A 31 4.42 -18.45 -1.11
N GLY A 32 5.48 -18.75 -1.86
CA GLY A 32 5.44 -18.84 -3.32
C GLY A 32 5.19 -17.48 -4.01
N LEU A 33 5.70 -16.40 -3.41
CA LEU A 33 5.60 -15.05 -3.95
C LEU A 33 6.89 -14.66 -4.69
N ASP A 34 6.75 -13.99 -5.83
CA ASP A 34 7.86 -13.61 -6.71
C ASP A 34 8.63 -12.37 -6.21
N GLY A 35 8.12 -11.69 -5.20
CA GLY A 35 8.72 -10.48 -4.64
C GLY A 35 7.78 -9.65 -3.80
N ALA A 36 8.23 -8.45 -3.43
CA ALA A 36 7.40 -7.50 -2.68
C ALA A 36 7.72 -6.04 -2.97
N TRP A 37 6.72 -5.16 -2.79
CA TRP A 37 6.92 -3.74 -2.55
C TRP A 37 7.10 -3.50 -1.06
N VAL A 38 8.25 -2.96 -0.68
CA VAL A 38 8.68 -2.89 0.72
C VAL A 38 8.78 -1.45 1.20
N GLY A 39 8.08 -1.12 2.27
CA GLY A 39 8.20 0.15 2.97
C GLY A 39 9.14 0.04 4.18
N TYR A 40 9.79 1.16 4.55
CA TYR A 40 10.50 1.28 5.81
C TYR A 40 9.53 1.79 6.87
N LEU A 41 9.14 0.94 7.79
CA LEU A 41 8.04 1.20 8.73
C LEU A 41 8.23 2.47 9.57
N PRO A 42 9.43 2.78 10.11
CA PRO A 42 9.66 4.01 10.86
C PRO A 42 9.35 5.30 10.09
N SER A 43 9.45 5.28 8.74
CA SER A 43 9.21 6.47 7.90
C SER A 43 7.80 7.04 8.01
N ALA A 44 6.82 6.25 8.45
CA ALA A 44 5.45 6.75 8.66
C ALA A 44 5.39 7.89 9.71
N TRP A 45 6.31 7.88 10.67
CA TRP A 45 6.39 8.86 11.77
C TRP A 45 7.51 9.89 11.58
N HIS A 46 8.34 9.75 10.56
CA HIS A 46 9.39 10.73 10.31
C HIS A 46 8.81 12.02 9.73
N ARG A 47 9.25 13.16 10.28
CA ARG A 47 8.92 14.47 9.71
C ARG A 47 9.64 14.69 8.39
N ASP A 48 10.95 14.38 8.35
CA ASP A 48 11.75 14.32 7.13
C ASP A 48 11.89 12.85 6.70
N PRO A 49 11.34 12.45 5.53
CA PRO A 49 11.41 11.08 5.05
C PRO A 49 12.78 10.67 4.49
N SER A 50 13.70 11.62 4.28
CA SER A 50 14.98 11.39 3.56
C SER A 50 15.81 10.29 4.19
N GLY A 51 16.02 10.36 5.51
CA GLY A 51 16.80 9.33 6.24
C GLY A 51 16.14 7.95 6.19
N GLY A 52 14.82 7.88 6.28
CA GLY A 52 14.10 6.63 6.18
C GLY A 52 14.12 6.03 4.77
N ASN A 53 14.06 6.88 3.74
CA ASN A 53 14.20 6.43 2.36
C ASN A 53 15.63 5.92 2.09
N ALA A 54 16.66 6.61 2.56
CA ALA A 54 18.04 6.14 2.45
C ALA A 54 18.21 4.76 3.11
N ALA A 55 17.75 4.61 4.36
CA ALA A 55 17.79 3.32 5.06
C ALA A 55 17.04 2.21 4.32
N LEU A 56 15.91 2.52 3.69
CA LEU A 56 15.17 1.58 2.86
C LEU A 56 15.98 1.10 1.66
N PHE A 57 16.52 2.03 0.87
CA PHE A 57 17.28 1.70 -0.34
C PHE A 57 18.55 0.91 0.01
N ASP A 58 19.27 1.31 1.06
CA ASP A 58 20.48 0.62 1.53
C ASP A 58 20.15 -0.82 2.00
N ALA A 59 19.10 -0.98 2.81
CA ALA A 59 18.69 -2.30 3.30
C ALA A 59 18.23 -3.23 2.18
N LEU A 60 17.59 -2.71 1.12
CA LEU A 60 17.13 -3.51 0.00
C LEU A 60 18.17 -3.71 -1.11
N ALA A 61 19.31 -3.01 -1.08
CA ALA A 61 20.32 -3.10 -2.13
C ALA A 61 20.75 -4.54 -2.48
N PRO A 62 20.96 -5.46 -1.50
CA PRO A 62 21.32 -6.85 -1.79
C PRO A 62 20.17 -7.67 -2.38
N HIS A 63 18.93 -7.22 -2.29
CA HIS A 63 17.72 -7.99 -2.58
C HIS A 63 16.87 -7.40 -3.72
N ARG A 64 17.44 -6.48 -4.52
CA ARG A 64 16.73 -5.74 -5.58
C ARG A 64 16.12 -6.60 -6.69
N SER A 65 16.52 -7.84 -6.80
CA SER A 65 15.91 -8.81 -7.73
C SER A 65 14.53 -9.30 -7.27
N VAL A 66 14.22 -9.15 -5.97
CA VAL A 66 12.98 -9.67 -5.34
C VAL A 66 12.21 -8.57 -4.62
N LEU A 67 12.92 -7.57 -4.06
CA LEU A 67 12.34 -6.51 -3.25
C LEU A 67 12.46 -5.15 -3.95
N ASP A 68 11.32 -4.55 -4.27
CA ASP A 68 11.24 -3.19 -4.79
C ASP A 68 10.94 -2.21 -3.65
N PRO A 69 11.70 -1.11 -3.51
CA PRO A 69 11.40 -0.09 -2.51
C PRO A 69 10.07 0.59 -2.78
N ALA A 70 9.35 0.84 -1.69
CA ALA A 70 8.17 1.67 -1.63
C ALA A 70 8.44 2.86 -0.68
N PRO A 71 9.23 3.85 -1.13
CA PRO A 71 9.65 4.98 -0.30
C PRO A 71 8.50 5.91 0.02
N VAL A 72 8.70 6.72 1.05
CA VAL A 72 7.76 7.74 1.49
C VAL A 72 8.08 9.07 0.81
N VAL A 73 7.04 9.70 0.25
CA VAL A 73 7.13 11.10 -0.21
C VAL A 73 6.09 11.92 0.56
N ARG A 74 6.56 12.89 1.30
CA ARG A 74 5.76 13.76 2.15
C ARG A 74 5.58 15.12 1.48
N PRO A 75 4.37 15.44 0.96
CA PRO A 75 4.18 16.59 0.09
C PRO A 75 4.19 17.96 0.79
N ASP A 76 4.08 18.00 2.13
CA ASP A 76 4.27 19.21 2.94
C ASP A 76 5.74 19.45 3.33
N TRP A 77 6.66 18.58 2.91
CA TRP A 77 8.09 18.74 3.13
C TRP A 77 8.76 19.48 1.96
N PRO A 78 9.61 20.49 2.22
CA PRO A 78 10.26 21.23 1.14
C PRO A 78 11.09 20.33 0.21
N GLY A 79 10.90 20.51 -1.10
CA GLY A 79 11.64 19.75 -2.12
C GLY A 79 11.09 18.35 -2.39
N TRP A 80 9.88 18.04 -1.96
CA TRP A 80 9.24 16.73 -2.16
C TRP A 80 9.17 16.30 -3.64
N GLU A 81 9.03 17.24 -4.58
CA GLU A 81 9.01 16.94 -6.02
C GLU A 81 10.35 16.37 -6.50
N ARG A 82 11.46 16.89 -5.95
CA ARG A 82 12.79 16.33 -6.22
C ARG A 82 12.88 14.93 -5.61
N THR A 83 12.50 14.78 -4.34
CA THR A 83 12.47 13.48 -3.67
C THR A 83 11.67 12.45 -4.49
N LEU A 84 10.49 12.84 -5.00
CA LEU A 84 9.67 11.96 -5.83
C LEU A 84 10.43 11.49 -7.09
N ARG A 85 11.07 12.41 -7.81
CA ARG A 85 11.87 12.05 -9.00
C ARG A 85 13.03 11.13 -8.64
N ASP A 86 13.81 11.49 -7.64
CA ASP A 86 15.01 10.76 -7.23
C ASP A 86 14.66 9.29 -6.84
N VAL A 87 13.60 9.09 -6.04
CA VAL A 87 13.20 7.72 -5.64
C VAL A 87 12.60 6.92 -6.79
N VAL A 88 11.93 7.55 -7.74
CA VAL A 88 11.42 6.87 -8.93
C VAL A 88 12.57 6.45 -9.87
N GLU A 89 13.57 7.32 -10.06
CA GLU A 89 14.78 7.01 -10.83
C GLU A 89 15.59 5.86 -10.21
N GLN A 90 15.60 5.76 -8.88
CA GLN A 90 16.20 4.64 -8.16
C GLN A 90 15.38 3.33 -8.25
N GLY A 91 14.27 3.32 -8.97
CA GLY A 91 13.50 2.12 -9.28
C GLY A 91 12.47 1.73 -8.21
N SER A 92 11.78 2.71 -7.61
CA SER A 92 10.67 2.44 -6.67
C SER A 92 9.54 1.65 -7.32
N GLY A 93 8.94 0.71 -6.60
CA GLY A 93 7.75 -0.03 -7.03
C GLY A 93 6.47 0.82 -6.95
N CYS A 94 6.32 1.57 -5.87
CA CYS A 94 5.25 2.55 -5.63
C CYS A 94 5.75 3.65 -4.70
N ILE A 95 4.94 4.68 -4.50
CA ILE A 95 5.18 5.74 -3.51
C ILE A 95 4.20 5.58 -2.35
N ARG A 96 4.67 5.69 -1.11
CA ARG A 96 3.81 5.65 0.09
C ARG A 96 3.53 7.03 0.63
N ALA A 97 2.28 7.23 1.09
CA ALA A 97 1.86 8.41 1.85
C ALA A 97 1.02 8.00 3.06
N TYR A 98 1.19 8.73 4.15
CA TYR A 98 0.52 8.47 5.43
C TYR A 98 -0.23 9.72 5.92
N PRO A 99 -1.27 10.18 5.20
CA PRO A 99 -1.93 11.46 5.48
C PRO A 99 -2.46 11.58 6.90
N MET A 100 -2.93 10.48 7.49
CA MET A 100 -3.45 10.50 8.88
C MET A 100 -2.35 10.76 9.91
N HIS A 101 -1.15 10.23 9.70
CA HIS A 101 0.01 10.47 10.58
C HIS A 101 0.59 11.88 10.41
N TRP A 102 0.29 12.54 9.29
CA TRP A 102 0.74 13.89 8.97
C TRP A 102 -0.32 14.96 9.27
N GLY A 103 -1.53 14.55 9.71
CA GLY A 103 -2.64 15.47 9.99
C GLY A 103 -3.22 16.15 8.75
N MET A 104 -3.09 15.52 7.57
CA MET A 104 -3.62 16.06 6.32
C MET A 104 -5.10 15.72 6.15
N PRO A 105 -5.96 16.70 5.89
CA PRO A 105 -7.38 16.46 5.64
C PRO A 105 -7.64 15.87 4.24
N PRO A 106 -8.84 15.33 3.96
CA PRO A 106 -9.18 14.70 2.67
C PRO A 106 -8.95 15.56 1.44
N HIS A 107 -9.12 16.87 1.57
CA HIS A 107 -8.97 17.83 0.47
C HIS A 107 -7.67 18.63 0.54
N ASP A 108 -6.67 18.11 1.20
CA ASP A 108 -5.36 18.76 1.29
C ASP A 108 -4.75 18.99 -0.11
N ALA A 109 -4.34 20.24 -0.38
CA ALA A 109 -3.84 20.64 -1.69
C ALA A 109 -2.49 20.01 -2.02
N GLN A 110 -1.64 19.78 -1.01
CA GLN A 110 -0.31 19.20 -1.19
C GLN A 110 -0.41 17.69 -1.41
N LEU A 111 -1.30 17.01 -0.68
CA LEU A 111 -1.59 15.59 -0.90
C LEU A 111 -2.17 15.37 -2.30
N ARG A 112 -3.03 16.26 -2.77
CA ARG A 112 -3.55 16.25 -4.14
C ARG A 112 -2.45 16.47 -5.16
N ALA A 113 -1.51 17.39 -4.92
CA ALA A 113 -0.38 17.63 -5.80
C ALA A 113 0.52 16.40 -5.94
N LEU A 114 0.79 15.68 -4.84
CA LEU A 114 1.51 14.40 -4.87
C LEU A 114 0.78 13.37 -5.74
N ALA A 115 -0.53 13.24 -5.58
CA ALA A 115 -1.32 12.30 -6.38
C ALA A 115 -1.27 12.63 -7.88
N LEU A 116 -1.35 13.91 -8.25
CA LEU A 116 -1.20 14.37 -9.64
C LEU A 116 0.18 14.01 -10.19
N ALA A 117 1.24 14.34 -9.47
CA ALA A 117 2.62 14.06 -9.89
C ALA A 117 2.88 12.55 -10.05
N CYS A 118 2.39 11.72 -9.12
CA CYS A 118 2.46 10.26 -9.26
C CYS A 118 1.73 9.77 -10.52
N GLY A 119 0.55 10.34 -10.81
CA GLY A 119 -0.22 10.00 -12.00
C GLY A 119 0.45 10.42 -13.32
N GLU A 120 1.16 11.54 -13.35
CA GLU A 120 1.92 12.02 -14.51
C GLU A 120 3.13 11.14 -14.80
N ILE A 121 3.87 10.77 -13.77
CA ILE A 121 5.03 9.86 -13.88
C ILE A 121 4.58 8.42 -14.18
N GLY A 122 3.37 8.02 -13.74
CA GLY A 122 2.84 6.67 -13.89
C GLY A 122 3.32 5.71 -12.80
N VAL A 123 3.67 6.24 -11.61
CA VAL A 123 3.97 5.44 -10.42
C VAL A 123 2.72 5.35 -9.53
N PRO A 124 2.37 4.17 -8.97
CA PRO A 124 1.24 4.06 -8.05
C PRO A 124 1.49 4.83 -6.74
N LEU A 125 0.43 5.43 -6.19
CA LEU A 125 0.43 6.01 -4.85
C LEU A 125 -0.26 5.06 -3.89
N MET A 126 0.45 4.63 -2.85
CA MET A 126 -0.06 3.74 -1.83
C MET A 126 -0.45 4.51 -0.58
N LEU A 127 -1.64 4.21 -0.07
CA LEU A 127 -2.20 4.76 1.15
C LEU A 127 -2.45 3.61 2.13
N THR A 128 -1.96 3.75 3.35
CA THR A 128 -2.21 2.78 4.42
C THR A 128 -3.32 3.29 5.31
N VAL A 129 -4.38 2.49 5.46
CA VAL A 129 -5.54 2.85 6.30
C VAL A 129 -5.15 2.85 7.77
N ARG A 130 -4.49 1.78 8.21
CA ARG A 130 -4.03 1.56 9.58
C ARG A 130 -2.87 0.57 9.63
N PHE A 131 -2.08 0.64 10.66
CA PHE A 131 -1.04 -0.35 10.96
C PHE A 131 -1.55 -1.44 11.91
N GLU A 132 -2.43 -1.07 12.84
CA GLU A 132 -3.02 -1.98 13.83
C GLU A 132 -4.52 -1.75 14.00
N ASP A 133 -5.21 -2.79 14.43
CA ASP A 133 -6.62 -2.72 14.82
C ASP A 133 -6.81 -1.76 16.01
N LEU A 134 -7.89 -1.01 16.03
CA LEU A 134 -8.19 -0.06 17.11
C LEU A 134 -8.14 -0.67 18.51
N ARG A 135 -8.49 -1.96 18.63
CA ARG A 135 -8.47 -2.70 19.91
C ARG A 135 -7.06 -3.02 20.39
N GLN A 136 -6.08 -3.03 19.49
CA GLN A 136 -4.67 -3.38 19.77
C GLN A 136 -3.75 -2.17 19.66
N ARG A 137 -4.27 -1.06 19.13
CA ARG A 137 -3.49 0.16 18.89
C ARG A 137 -2.96 0.74 20.20
N HIS A 138 -1.67 1.05 20.20
CA HIS A 138 -1.06 1.67 21.37
C HIS A 138 -1.64 3.09 21.60
N PRO A 139 -1.92 3.51 22.87
CA PRO A 139 -2.50 4.83 23.14
C PRO A 139 -1.71 6.03 22.62
N LEU A 140 -0.41 5.89 22.41
CA LEU A 140 0.43 6.94 21.79
C LEU A 140 0.37 6.97 20.26
N ASP A 141 -0.21 5.98 19.61
CA ASP A 141 -0.53 6.04 18.19
C ASP A 141 -1.87 6.77 18.01
N VAL A 142 -1.78 8.09 17.99
CA VAL A 142 -2.94 8.99 17.93
C VAL A 142 -3.46 9.23 16.52
N ALA A 143 -2.81 8.67 15.50
CA ALA A 143 -3.28 8.79 14.13
C ALA A 143 -4.61 8.07 13.95
N GLY A 144 -5.59 8.74 13.36
CA GLY A 144 -6.85 8.12 12.96
C GLY A 144 -6.67 7.15 11.79
N ASP A 145 -7.74 6.44 11.46
CA ASP A 145 -7.78 5.63 10.24
C ASP A 145 -8.04 6.49 9.01
N LEU A 146 -7.49 6.10 7.87
CA LEU A 146 -7.79 6.73 6.59
C LEU A 146 -9.29 6.58 6.29
N THR A 147 -9.91 7.65 5.76
CA THR A 147 -11.35 7.66 5.47
C THR A 147 -11.63 7.54 3.98
N ALA A 148 -12.85 7.14 3.62
CA ALA A 148 -13.33 7.11 2.24
C ALA A 148 -13.21 8.47 1.54
N ALA A 149 -13.37 9.58 2.29
CA ALA A 149 -13.21 10.93 1.76
C ALA A 149 -11.78 11.18 1.24
N HIS A 150 -10.74 10.71 1.93
CA HIS A 150 -9.34 10.81 1.46
C HIS A 150 -9.14 10.07 0.15
N VAL A 151 -9.56 8.80 0.08
CA VAL A 151 -9.38 7.96 -1.11
C VAL A 151 -10.15 8.55 -2.30
N ARG A 152 -11.41 8.95 -2.09
CA ARG A 152 -12.23 9.57 -3.16
C ARG A 152 -11.64 10.89 -3.66
N ALA A 153 -11.15 11.75 -2.76
CA ALA A 153 -10.54 13.02 -3.15
C ALA A 153 -9.31 12.79 -4.04
N LEU A 154 -8.46 11.81 -3.71
CA LEU A 154 -7.27 11.48 -4.49
C LEU A 154 -7.60 10.75 -5.79
N ALA A 155 -8.58 9.84 -5.80
CA ALA A 155 -9.04 9.19 -7.03
C ALA A 155 -9.57 10.19 -8.07
N ARG A 156 -10.17 11.31 -7.61
CA ARG A 156 -10.65 12.42 -8.44
C ARG A 156 -9.54 13.39 -8.87
N ALA A 157 -8.40 13.37 -8.19
CA ALA A 157 -7.32 14.34 -8.45
C ALA A 157 -6.67 14.19 -9.83
N GLY A 158 -6.77 13.04 -10.49
CA GLY A 158 -6.14 12.82 -11.79
C GLY A 158 -6.11 11.36 -12.22
N ARG A 159 -5.04 10.97 -12.90
CA ARG A 159 -4.87 9.61 -13.44
C ARG A 159 -4.05 8.68 -12.53
N VAL A 160 -3.81 9.06 -11.31
CA VAL A 160 -3.04 8.25 -10.36
C VAL A 160 -3.72 6.89 -10.13
N ARG A 161 -2.94 5.83 -10.07
CA ARG A 161 -3.39 4.54 -9.57
C ARG A 161 -3.15 4.51 -8.07
N LEU A 162 -4.23 4.36 -7.33
CA LEU A 162 -4.19 4.25 -5.87
C LEU A 162 -4.13 2.78 -5.47
N VAL A 163 -3.28 2.47 -4.52
CA VAL A 163 -3.28 1.19 -3.80
C VAL A 163 -3.60 1.50 -2.34
N VAL A 164 -4.75 1.05 -1.87
CA VAL A 164 -5.21 1.29 -0.50
C VAL A 164 -5.03 0.01 0.29
N THR A 165 -4.19 0.07 1.32
CA THR A 165 -3.83 -1.10 2.12
C THR A 165 -4.38 -1.01 3.53
N GLY A 166 -4.79 -2.14 4.10
CA GLY A 166 -5.33 -2.20 5.46
C GLY A 166 -6.78 -1.79 5.59
N ALA A 167 -7.55 -1.75 4.50
CA ALA A 167 -8.98 -1.45 4.51
C ALA A 167 -9.81 -2.63 5.02
N GLY A 168 -10.81 -2.34 5.84
CA GLY A 168 -11.92 -3.25 6.11
C GLY A 168 -13.01 -3.11 5.03
N ARG A 169 -13.98 -4.04 5.05
CA ARG A 169 -15.09 -4.07 4.08
C ARG A 169 -15.84 -2.75 4.00
N ASP A 170 -16.22 -2.18 5.14
CA ASP A 170 -17.08 -0.98 5.18
C ASP A 170 -16.41 0.22 4.48
N LEU A 171 -15.14 0.48 4.78
CA LEU A 171 -14.38 1.55 4.13
C LEU A 171 -14.25 1.32 2.62
N LEU A 172 -14.00 0.08 2.21
CA LEU A 172 -13.86 -0.28 0.81
C LEU A 172 -15.17 -0.05 0.06
N GLU A 173 -16.29 -0.58 0.56
CA GLU A 173 -17.61 -0.41 -0.05
C GLU A 173 -18.03 1.06 -0.07
N GLU A 174 -17.90 1.79 1.05
CA GLU A 174 -18.19 3.22 1.11
C GLU A 174 -17.40 3.99 0.04
N THR A 175 -16.12 3.66 -0.12
CA THR A 175 -15.28 4.33 -1.11
C THR A 175 -15.71 3.97 -2.52
N HIS A 176 -15.84 2.69 -2.82
CA HIS A 176 -16.08 2.16 -4.16
C HIS A 176 -17.39 2.70 -4.75
N TRP A 177 -18.47 2.61 -3.99
CA TRP A 177 -19.79 3.08 -4.45
C TRP A 177 -19.93 4.60 -4.51
N GLY A 178 -19.02 5.34 -3.91
CA GLY A 178 -18.93 6.81 -3.99
C GLY A 178 -18.06 7.33 -5.15
N LEU A 179 -17.53 6.44 -6.01
CA LEU A 179 -16.69 6.75 -7.16
C LEU A 179 -17.41 6.45 -8.48
N THR A 180 -17.08 7.19 -9.54
CA THR A 180 -17.45 6.83 -10.91
C THR A 180 -16.70 5.58 -11.37
N THR A 181 -17.20 4.90 -12.41
CA THR A 181 -16.58 3.70 -12.96
C THR A 181 -15.10 3.92 -13.36
N ASP A 182 -14.79 5.09 -13.93
CA ASP A 182 -13.39 5.42 -14.29
C ASP A 182 -12.50 5.64 -13.08
N GLU A 183 -13.02 6.23 -12.01
CA GLU A 183 -12.30 6.39 -10.75
C GLU A 183 -12.10 5.04 -10.07
N GLN A 184 -13.13 4.19 -10.03
CA GLN A 184 -13.06 2.83 -9.48
C GLN A 184 -11.94 2.00 -10.12
N ARG A 185 -11.77 2.10 -11.45
CA ARG A 185 -10.72 1.38 -12.19
C ARG A 185 -9.29 1.74 -11.75
N ARG A 186 -9.10 2.88 -11.10
CA ARG A 186 -7.79 3.34 -10.64
C ARG A 186 -7.52 3.07 -9.16
N VAL A 187 -8.49 2.55 -8.42
CA VAL A 187 -8.35 2.22 -7.00
C VAL A 187 -8.25 0.71 -6.84
N HIS A 188 -7.17 0.26 -6.20
CA HIS A 188 -6.91 -1.14 -5.90
C HIS A 188 -6.76 -1.32 -4.39
N TRP A 189 -7.13 -2.48 -3.90
CA TRP A 189 -7.24 -2.79 -2.48
C TRP A 189 -6.43 -4.03 -2.14
N ASP A 190 -5.70 -4.03 -1.04
CA ASP A 190 -5.30 -5.28 -0.45
C ASP A 190 -6.47 -5.89 0.36
N PHE A 191 -6.30 -7.11 0.81
CA PHE A 191 -7.33 -7.80 1.60
C PHE A 191 -6.77 -8.37 2.91
N ALA A 192 -5.63 -7.88 3.39
CA ALA A 192 -5.03 -8.31 4.65
C ALA A 192 -5.95 -8.09 5.87
N TRP A 193 -6.90 -7.17 5.76
CA TRP A 193 -7.87 -6.82 6.81
C TRP A 193 -9.31 -7.20 6.46
N ILE A 194 -9.51 -7.94 5.38
CA ILE A 194 -10.82 -8.48 5.00
C ILE A 194 -10.99 -9.85 5.63
N TRP A 195 -12.17 -10.11 6.21
CA TRP A 195 -12.48 -11.39 6.82
C TRP A 195 -12.88 -12.43 5.76
N GLY A 196 -12.34 -13.64 5.89
CA GLY A 196 -12.81 -14.81 5.18
C GLY A 196 -13.95 -15.50 5.94
N PRO A 197 -14.14 -16.83 5.74
CA PRO A 197 -15.16 -17.59 6.47
C PRO A 197 -15.08 -17.43 8.00
N PRO A 198 -16.21 -17.43 8.73
CA PRO A 198 -17.57 -17.65 8.20
C PRO A 198 -18.27 -16.41 7.61
N GLU A 199 -17.72 -15.20 7.75
CA GLU A 199 -18.33 -13.96 7.26
C GLU A 199 -18.24 -13.79 5.74
N ASP A 200 -17.26 -14.42 5.11
CA ASP A 200 -17.02 -14.43 3.66
C ASP A 200 -16.99 -13.05 2.99
N HIS A 201 -16.49 -12.04 3.71
CA HIS A 201 -16.42 -10.68 3.19
C HIS A 201 -15.60 -10.59 1.89
N LEU A 202 -14.50 -11.35 1.78
CA LEU A 202 -13.68 -11.33 0.58
C LEU A 202 -14.44 -11.89 -0.63
N ALA A 203 -15.16 -13.01 -0.46
CA ALA A 203 -15.99 -13.59 -1.51
C ALA A 203 -17.10 -12.63 -1.95
N HIS A 204 -17.75 -11.96 -0.99
CA HIS A 204 -18.74 -10.93 -1.29
C HIS A 204 -18.14 -9.78 -2.11
N LEU A 205 -17.00 -9.25 -1.70
CA LEU A 205 -16.32 -8.15 -2.39
C LEU A 205 -15.85 -8.54 -3.79
N PHE A 206 -15.38 -9.77 -4.00
CA PHE A 206 -15.01 -10.24 -5.34
C PHE A 206 -16.21 -10.30 -6.28
N ARG A 207 -17.42 -10.63 -5.77
CA ARG A 207 -18.66 -10.63 -6.57
C ARG A 207 -19.19 -9.24 -6.86
N THR A 208 -19.00 -8.29 -5.95
CA THR A 208 -19.64 -6.96 -6.02
C THR A 208 -18.72 -5.87 -6.55
N VAL A 209 -17.45 -5.94 -6.26
CA VAL A 209 -16.42 -4.93 -6.63
C VAL A 209 -15.57 -5.42 -7.81
N GLY A 210 -15.37 -6.74 -7.91
CA GLY A 210 -14.53 -7.37 -8.91
C GLY A 210 -13.14 -7.75 -8.40
N ALA A 211 -12.72 -9.01 -8.65
CA ALA A 211 -11.43 -9.53 -8.20
C ALA A 211 -10.24 -8.72 -8.74
N GLU A 212 -10.38 -8.14 -9.93
CA GLU A 212 -9.35 -7.31 -10.58
C GLU A 212 -9.08 -5.97 -9.86
N ARG A 213 -9.92 -5.60 -8.88
CA ARG A 213 -9.68 -4.45 -8.00
C ARG A 213 -8.78 -4.80 -6.80
N PHE A 214 -8.41 -6.06 -6.65
CA PHE A 214 -7.62 -6.51 -5.52
C PHE A 214 -6.19 -6.83 -5.92
N VAL A 215 -5.27 -6.57 -5.00
CA VAL A 215 -3.85 -6.90 -5.06
C VAL A 215 -3.47 -7.70 -3.81
N TYR A 216 -2.48 -8.56 -3.91
CA TYR A 216 -2.00 -9.30 -2.74
C TYR A 216 -1.19 -8.39 -1.83
N GLY A 217 -1.54 -8.35 -0.56
CA GLY A 217 -0.83 -7.60 0.48
C GLY A 217 -0.94 -8.32 1.82
N THR A 218 0.14 -8.33 2.61
CA THR A 218 0.19 -9.06 3.88
C THR A 218 0.34 -8.17 5.10
N HIS A 219 0.90 -6.99 4.97
CA HIS A 219 1.36 -6.15 6.09
C HIS A 219 2.44 -6.82 6.95
N TRP A 220 3.20 -7.78 6.41
CA TRP A 220 4.36 -8.34 7.11
C TRP A 220 5.34 -7.24 7.51
N PRO A 221 5.95 -7.25 8.71
CA PRO A 221 5.81 -8.20 9.81
C PRO A 221 4.74 -7.83 10.86
N LEU A 222 3.92 -6.81 10.60
CA LEU A 222 2.82 -6.40 11.50
C LEU A 222 1.74 -7.48 11.60
N ARG A 223 1.52 -8.21 10.52
CA ARG A 223 0.58 -9.35 10.43
C ARG A 223 1.26 -10.58 9.86
N LEU A 224 0.67 -11.73 10.13
CA LEU A 224 1.14 -13.00 9.57
C LEU A 224 0.69 -13.11 8.10
N THR A 225 1.59 -13.54 7.23
CA THR A 225 1.31 -13.76 5.79
C THR A 225 0.20 -14.77 5.55
N GLN A 226 0.06 -15.76 6.44
CA GLN A 226 -0.96 -16.81 6.37
C GLN A 226 -2.39 -16.26 6.32
N ASN A 227 -2.66 -15.09 6.89
CA ASN A 227 -4.01 -14.52 6.86
C ASN A 227 -4.48 -14.20 5.44
N SER A 228 -3.63 -13.54 4.65
CA SER A 228 -3.94 -13.22 3.25
C SER A 228 -4.00 -14.49 2.39
N ARG A 229 -3.09 -15.44 2.64
CA ARG A 229 -3.06 -16.71 1.92
C ARG A 229 -4.32 -17.53 2.18
N ALA A 230 -4.69 -17.72 3.46
CA ALA A 230 -5.87 -18.48 3.84
C ALA A 230 -7.15 -17.87 3.25
N ASN A 231 -7.26 -16.55 3.22
CA ASN A 231 -8.41 -15.88 2.62
C ASN A 231 -8.57 -16.21 1.13
N LEU A 232 -7.47 -16.28 0.36
CA LEU A 232 -7.51 -16.70 -1.03
C LEU A 232 -7.81 -18.19 -1.20
N ASP A 233 -7.17 -19.03 -0.40
CA ASP A 233 -7.31 -20.51 -0.48
C ASP A 233 -8.73 -20.97 -0.12
N LEU A 234 -9.43 -20.22 0.73
CA LEU A 234 -10.80 -20.51 1.16
C LEU A 234 -11.87 -19.88 0.25
N LEU A 235 -11.50 -19.09 -0.74
CA LEU A 235 -12.48 -18.59 -1.72
C LEU A 235 -13.11 -19.76 -2.51
N PRO A 236 -14.41 -19.65 -2.88
CA PRO A 236 -15.02 -20.52 -3.87
C PRO A 236 -14.20 -20.61 -5.16
N THR A 237 -14.15 -21.78 -5.79
CA THR A 237 -13.29 -22.05 -6.95
C THR A 237 -13.56 -21.07 -8.09
N GLU A 238 -14.82 -20.76 -8.37
CA GLU A 238 -15.21 -19.79 -9.41
C GLU A 238 -14.67 -18.38 -9.17
N LEU A 239 -14.46 -17.97 -7.92
CA LEU A 239 -13.89 -16.66 -7.61
C LEU A 239 -12.35 -16.66 -7.67
N ARG A 240 -11.73 -17.79 -7.34
CA ARG A 240 -10.26 -17.92 -7.46
C ARG A 240 -9.79 -17.87 -8.92
N GLU A 241 -10.60 -18.37 -9.84
CA GLU A 241 -10.29 -18.37 -11.27
C GLU A 241 -10.30 -16.96 -11.90
N HIS A 242 -11.04 -16.01 -11.32
CA HIS A 242 -11.05 -14.63 -11.81
C HIS A 242 -9.71 -13.90 -11.64
N GLY A 243 -8.89 -14.34 -10.69
CA GLY A 243 -7.57 -13.78 -10.43
C GLY A 243 -7.56 -12.34 -9.94
N ILE A 244 -6.67 -12.05 -9.01
CA ILE A 244 -6.39 -10.68 -8.55
C ILE A 244 -5.33 -10.03 -9.43
N THR A 245 -5.25 -8.70 -9.39
CA THR A 245 -4.25 -7.94 -10.12
C THR A 245 -2.85 -8.13 -9.54
N ASP A 246 -1.84 -8.42 -10.36
CA ASP A 246 -0.46 -8.32 -9.92
C ASP A 246 -0.10 -6.82 -9.76
N ALA A 247 0.33 -6.43 -8.58
CA ALA A 247 0.63 -5.03 -8.27
C ALA A 247 1.69 -4.43 -9.22
N ARG A 248 2.63 -5.23 -9.74
CA ARG A 248 3.61 -4.77 -10.74
C ARG A 248 2.98 -4.17 -11.99
N SER A 249 1.81 -4.68 -12.39
CA SER A 249 1.08 -4.16 -13.57
C SER A 249 0.52 -2.75 -13.37
N LEU A 250 0.44 -2.29 -12.12
CA LEU A 250 -0.03 -0.94 -11.80
C LEU A 250 1.04 0.12 -12.05
N ARG A 251 2.30 -0.27 -12.24
CA ARG A 251 3.41 0.63 -12.55
C ARG A 251 3.49 0.82 -14.07
N ALA A 252 3.25 2.03 -14.54
CA ALA A 252 3.35 2.39 -15.96
C ALA A 252 4.21 3.64 -16.11
N ILE A 253 5.49 3.55 -15.69
CA ILE A 253 6.41 4.68 -15.74
C ILE A 253 6.55 5.14 -17.19
N ARG A 254 6.14 6.36 -17.44
CA ARG A 254 6.34 7.03 -18.72
C ARG A 254 7.77 7.57 -18.74
N LYS A 255 8.56 7.18 -19.75
CA LYS A 255 9.82 7.87 -20.00
C LYS A 255 9.46 9.33 -20.30
N THR A 256 9.98 10.25 -19.48
CA THR A 256 9.91 11.67 -19.80
C THR A 256 10.54 11.86 -21.16
N PRO A 257 9.89 12.56 -22.12
CA PRO A 257 10.58 12.93 -23.36
C PRO A 257 11.79 13.77 -22.97
N THR A 258 12.97 13.32 -23.40
CA THR A 258 14.24 14.08 -23.29
C THR A 258 14.17 15.36 -24.11
#